data_0e0e60172d8714d0687608a42d8a2041
#
_entry.id   0e0e60172d8714d0687608a42d8a2041
#
_cell.length_a   1.000
_cell.length_b   1.000
_cell.length_c   1.000
_cell.angle_alpha   90.00
_cell.angle_beta   90.00
_cell.angle_gamma   90.00
#
_symmetry.space_group_name_H-M   'P 1'
#
loop_
_entity.id
_entity.type
_entity.pdbx_description
1 polymer ?
#
loop_
_entity_poly.entity_id
_entity_poly.type
_entity_poly.pdbx_seq_one_letter_code
_entity_poly.pdbx_strand_id
1 'polypeptide(L)'
;KSNSTRKKVNAALFIDGENISSKKAEQIQKIANKQGVLGTEKVYGLQKDECTKSWSDKAKKLDIKDIRLCGNPEKDKVDNKIKKDVNQEIKNNKSVDVVCIATSDKGYTDTVKELRRQGKKVVGIGEKKAPKELRDACSEFFEIK
;
A
#
# COMPACT_ATOMS: atom_id res chain seq x y z
N LYS A 1 -26.19 -20.16 4.55
CA LYS A 1 -26.68 -19.39 4.92
C LYS A 1 -26.52 -18.02 4.47
N SER A 2 -26.80 -17.26 4.99
CA SER A 2 -26.74 -15.86 4.70
C SER A 2 -25.54 -15.39 3.91
N ASN A 3 -24.62 -16.29 3.60
CA ASN A 3 -23.44 -15.90 2.82
C ASN A 3 -23.78 -15.30 1.47
N SER A 4 -24.91 -15.68 0.91
CA SER A 4 -25.34 -15.16 -0.38
C SER A 4 -25.63 -13.66 -0.34
N THR A 5 -25.91 -13.12 0.86
CA THR A 5 -26.18 -11.70 1.02
C THR A 5 -24.97 -10.92 1.50
N ARG A 6 -23.90 -11.62 1.86
CA ARG A 6 -22.71 -10.98 2.37
C ARG A 6 -21.95 -10.27 1.25
N LYS A 7 -21.76 -8.98 1.40
CA LYS A 7 -21.01 -8.21 0.43
C LYS A 7 -19.53 -8.62 0.45
N LYS A 8 -18.98 -8.82 -0.74
CA LYS A 8 -17.56 -9.11 -0.89
C LYS A 8 -16.76 -7.85 -0.59
N VAL A 9 -15.77 -7.96 0.28
CA VAL A 9 -14.89 -6.84 0.62
C VAL A 9 -13.76 -6.80 -0.40
N ASN A 10 -13.61 -5.67 -1.08
CA ASN A 10 -12.56 -5.47 -2.06
C ASN A 10 -11.46 -4.59 -1.50
N ALA A 11 -10.22 -4.99 -1.71
CA ALA A 11 -9.06 -4.30 -1.17
C ALA A 11 -8.05 -3.97 -2.27
N ALA A 12 -7.27 -2.92 -2.03
CA ALA A 12 -6.17 -2.53 -2.90
C ALA A 12 -4.92 -2.40 -2.04
N LEU A 13 -3.77 -2.83 -2.57
CA LEU A 13 -2.49 -2.78 -1.85
C LEU A 13 -1.50 -1.91 -2.60
N PHE A 14 -0.94 -0.93 -1.89
CA PHE A 14 0.08 -0.03 -2.42
C PHE A 14 1.30 -0.09 -1.53
N ILE A 15 2.45 -0.46 -2.09
CA ILE A 15 3.68 -0.67 -1.32
C ILE A 15 4.73 0.37 -1.69
N ASP A 16 5.22 1.09 -0.67
CA ASP A 16 6.31 2.04 -0.83
C ASP A 16 7.63 1.26 -0.77
N GLY A 17 8.12 0.86 -1.94
CA GLY A 17 9.31 0.01 -2.03
C GLY A 17 10.61 0.67 -1.63
N GLU A 18 10.61 2.00 -1.47
CA GLU A 18 11.79 2.70 -0.98
C GLU A 18 11.89 2.70 0.54
N ASN A 19 10.76 2.56 1.21
CA ASN A 19 10.70 2.65 2.68
C ASN A 19 10.36 1.34 3.36
N ILE A 20 10.31 0.24 2.60
CA ILE A 20 10.08 -1.09 3.15
C ILE A 20 10.92 -2.10 2.36
N SER A 21 11.58 -2.99 3.07
CA SER A 21 12.42 -4.02 2.45
C SER A 21 11.61 -5.07 1.71
N SER A 22 12.11 -5.51 0.55
CA SER A 22 11.49 -6.59 -0.22
C SER A 22 11.45 -7.91 0.53
N LYS A 23 12.28 -8.05 1.56
CA LYS A 23 12.26 -9.25 2.41
C LYS A 23 10.93 -9.38 3.15
N LYS A 24 10.19 -8.30 3.26
CA LYS A 24 8.89 -8.27 3.94
C LYS A 24 7.71 -8.52 3.00
N ALA A 25 7.98 -8.73 1.71
CA ALA A 25 6.93 -8.79 0.69
C ALA A 25 5.84 -9.82 1.00
N GLU A 26 6.24 -11.04 1.35
CA GLU A 26 5.27 -12.11 1.63
C GLU A 26 4.42 -11.77 2.85
N GLN A 27 5.03 -11.20 3.87
CA GLN A 27 4.33 -10.80 5.08
C GLN A 27 3.31 -9.71 4.79
N ILE A 28 3.70 -8.73 3.99
CA ILE A 28 2.82 -7.63 3.58
C ILE A 28 1.62 -8.17 2.81
N GLN A 29 1.88 -9.01 1.82
CA GLN A 29 0.81 -9.56 1.00
C GLN A 29 -0.15 -10.42 1.81
N LYS A 30 0.38 -11.20 2.74
CA LYS A 30 -0.44 -12.04 3.61
C LYS A 30 -1.39 -11.20 4.46
N ILE A 31 -0.89 -10.10 5.02
CA ILE A 31 -1.72 -9.21 5.83
C ILE A 31 -2.81 -8.58 4.94
N ALA A 32 -2.42 -8.10 3.76
CA ALA A 32 -3.38 -7.45 2.86
C ALA A 32 -4.46 -8.43 2.39
N ASN A 33 -4.10 -9.67 2.12
CA ASN A 33 -5.06 -10.70 1.70
C ASN A 33 -6.14 -10.96 2.76
N LYS A 34 -5.80 -10.77 4.02
CA LYS A 34 -6.76 -10.95 5.09
C LYS A 34 -7.78 -9.82 5.18
N GLN A 35 -7.52 -8.71 4.52
CA GLN A 35 -8.40 -7.55 4.59
C GLN A 35 -9.51 -7.59 3.55
N GLY A 36 -9.35 -8.39 2.52
CA GLY A 36 -10.35 -8.51 1.46
C GLY A 36 -9.77 -9.12 0.21
N VAL A 37 -10.56 -9.12 -0.85
CA VAL A 37 -10.10 -9.61 -2.15
C VAL A 37 -9.23 -8.53 -2.79
N LEU A 38 -7.96 -8.85 -3.03
CA LEU A 38 -7.02 -7.89 -3.60
C LEU A 38 -7.21 -7.81 -5.12
N GLY A 39 -7.80 -6.70 -5.57
CA GLY A 39 -7.95 -6.44 -7.00
C GLY A 39 -6.81 -5.63 -7.57
N THR A 40 -6.07 -4.93 -6.73
CA THR A 40 -4.93 -4.11 -7.12
C THR A 40 -3.80 -4.35 -6.14
N GLU A 41 -2.61 -4.67 -6.66
CA GLU A 41 -1.42 -4.84 -5.85
C GLU A 41 -0.26 -4.20 -6.60
N LYS A 42 0.32 -3.16 -6.03
CA LYS A 42 1.40 -2.41 -6.68
C LYS A 42 2.53 -2.11 -5.71
N VAL A 43 3.76 -2.21 -6.19
CA VAL A 43 4.93 -1.77 -5.46
C VAL A 43 5.64 -0.70 -6.28
N TYR A 44 6.14 0.34 -5.62
CA TYR A 44 6.72 1.51 -6.28
C TYR A 44 8.17 1.70 -5.87
N GLY A 45 8.98 2.16 -6.83
CA GLY A 45 10.37 2.50 -6.56
C GLY A 45 10.99 3.23 -7.72
N LEU A 46 12.23 3.68 -7.52
CA LEU A 46 13.00 4.35 -8.57
C LEU A 46 13.70 3.31 -9.43
N GLN A 47 13.77 3.56 -10.72
CA GLN A 47 14.32 2.62 -11.69
C GLN A 47 15.76 2.21 -11.38
N LYS A 48 16.57 3.12 -10.89
CA LYS A 48 17.99 2.86 -10.63
C LYS A 48 18.31 2.55 -9.18
N ASP A 49 17.31 2.40 -8.34
CA ASP A 49 17.51 2.15 -6.92
C ASP A 49 17.77 0.67 -6.68
N GLU A 50 18.84 0.36 -5.94
CA GLU A 50 19.18 -1.04 -5.60
C GLU A 50 18.06 -1.69 -4.79
N CYS A 51 17.43 -0.95 -3.90
CA CYS A 51 16.32 -1.48 -3.11
C CYS A 51 15.16 -1.92 -3.98
N THR A 52 14.92 -1.20 -5.08
CA THR A 52 13.81 -1.54 -5.97
C THR A 52 14.12 -2.72 -6.88
N LYS A 53 15.40 -3.04 -7.09
CA LYS A 53 15.75 -4.21 -7.87
C LYS A 53 15.30 -5.49 -7.19
N SER A 54 15.52 -5.59 -5.88
CA SER A 54 15.08 -6.76 -5.13
C SER A 54 13.56 -6.85 -5.06
N TRP A 55 12.88 -5.69 -5.08
CA TRP A 55 11.42 -5.68 -5.16
C TRP A 55 10.92 -6.22 -6.50
N SER A 56 11.65 -5.99 -7.59
CA SER A 56 11.24 -6.50 -8.90
C SER A 56 11.13 -8.02 -8.91
N ASP A 57 12.11 -8.68 -8.30
CA ASP A 57 12.09 -10.16 -8.22
C ASP A 57 10.92 -10.64 -7.38
N LYS A 58 10.67 -9.98 -6.24
CA LYS A 58 9.55 -10.35 -5.38
C LYS A 58 8.20 -10.06 -6.03
N ALA A 59 8.09 -8.94 -6.71
CA ALA A 59 6.85 -8.56 -7.39
C ALA A 59 6.49 -9.59 -8.45
N LYS A 60 7.47 -10.03 -9.21
CA LYS A 60 7.26 -11.04 -10.24
C LYS A 60 6.82 -12.35 -9.62
N LYS A 61 7.46 -12.76 -8.53
CA LYS A 61 7.14 -14.02 -7.85
C LYS A 61 5.74 -13.99 -7.23
N LEU A 62 5.35 -12.87 -6.67
CA LEU A 62 4.09 -12.72 -5.94
C LEU A 62 2.95 -12.12 -6.76
N ASP A 63 3.20 -11.86 -8.03
CA ASP A 63 2.22 -11.27 -8.96
C ASP A 63 1.76 -9.89 -8.49
N ILE A 64 2.72 -9.07 -8.07
CA ILE A 64 2.49 -7.68 -7.69
C ILE A 64 3.00 -6.81 -8.83
N LYS A 65 2.24 -5.80 -9.22
CA LYS A 65 2.65 -4.92 -10.30
C LYS A 65 3.81 -4.03 -9.83
N ASP A 66 4.90 -4.05 -10.58
CA ASP A 66 6.12 -3.30 -10.27
C ASP A 66 6.11 -1.96 -11.02
N ILE A 67 5.96 -0.86 -10.29
CA ILE A 67 5.92 0.49 -10.85
C ILE A 67 7.27 1.14 -10.62
N ARG A 68 7.98 1.42 -11.69
CA ARG A 68 9.30 2.04 -11.62
C ARG A 68 9.27 3.44 -12.20
N LEU A 69 9.75 4.39 -11.42
CA LEU A 69 9.79 5.78 -11.84
C LEU A 69 11.16 6.12 -12.42
N CYS A 70 11.13 6.74 -13.60
CA CYS A 70 12.34 7.12 -14.34
C CYS A 70 12.73 8.55 -14.00
N GLY A 71 13.96 8.91 -14.38
CA GLY A 71 14.46 10.27 -14.25
C GLY A 71 15.26 10.47 -12.98
N ASN A 72 15.54 11.73 -12.67
CA ASN A 72 16.32 12.07 -11.50
C ASN A 72 15.55 11.75 -10.23
N PRO A 73 16.23 11.18 -9.22
CA PRO A 73 15.55 10.94 -7.95
C PRO A 73 15.29 12.27 -7.25
N GLU A 74 14.03 12.62 -7.15
CA GLU A 74 13.60 13.80 -6.41
C GLU A 74 13.02 13.35 -5.09
N LYS A 75 13.14 14.20 -4.09
CA LYS A 75 12.56 13.91 -2.79
C LYS A 75 11.06 13.69 -2.95
N ASP A 76 10.58 12.63 -2.34
CA ASP A 76 9.15 12.30 -2.32
C ASP A 76 8.54 11.93 -3.67
N LYS A 77 9.37 11.63 -4.67
CA LYS A 77 8.87 11.26 -6.00
C LYS A 77 8.00 10.01 -5.96
N VAL A 78 8.48 8.97 -5.28
CA VAL A 78 7.74 7.72 -5.15
C VAL A 78 6.48 7.95 -4.31
N ASP A 79 6.63 8.66 -3.21
CA ASP A 79 5.56 9.01 -2.30
C ASP A 79 4.42 9.71 -3.05
N ASN A 80 4.76 10.74 -3.84
CA ASN A 80 3.75 11.50 -4.59
C ASN A 80 3.03 10.63 -5.62
N LYS A 81 3.75 9.72 -6.27
CA LYS A 81 3.14 8.83 -7.25
C LYS A 81 2.15 7.88 -6.59
N ILE A 82 2.52 7.33 -5.44
CA ILE A 82 1.63 6.43 -4.70
C ILE A 82 0.36 7.17 -4.30
N LYS A 83 0.49 8.37 -3.74
CA LYS A 83 -0.66 9.17 -3.32
C LYS A 83 -1.60 9.46 -4.49
N LYS A 84 -1.04 9.80 -5.63
CA LYS A 84 -1.83 10.07 -6.82
C LYS A 84 -2.57 8.81 -7.27
N ASP A 85 -1.87 7.67 -7.31
CA ASP A 85 -2.46 6.43 -7.76
C ASP A 85 -3.54 5.93 -6.80
N VAL A 86 -3.33 6.09 -5.49
CA VAL A 86 -4.34 5.73 -4.50
C VAL A 86 -5.62 6.52 -4.71
N ASN A 87 -5.49 7.83 -4.87
CA ASN A 87 -6.64 8.69 -5.09
C ASN A 87 -7.36 8.35 -6.39
N GLN A 88 -6.60 8.05 -7.43
CA GLN A 88 -7.16 7.68 -8.71
C GLN A 88 -7.89 6.34 -8.65
N GLU A 89 -7.31 5.38 -7.91
CA GLU A 89 -7.94 4.07 -7.75
C GLU A 89 -9.30 4.20 -7.07
N ILE A 90 -9.37 4.99 -6.00
CA ILE A 90 -10.62 5.19 -5.26
C ILE A 90 -11.66 5.89 -6.13
N LYS A 91 -11.22 6.87 -6.93
CA LYS A 91 -12.11 7.62 -7.81
C LYS A 91 -12.67 6.74 -8.93
N ASN A 92 -11.81 5.90 -9.51
CA ASN A 92 -12.18 5.10 -10.67
C ASN A 92 -12.84 3.77 -10.29
N ASN A 93 -12.59 3.28 -9.10
CA ASN A 93 -13.10 1.99 -8.67
C ASN A 93 -13.79 2.14 -7.32
N LYS A 94 -15.07 2.49 -7.36
CA LYS A 94 -15.83 2.76 -6.15
C LYS A 94 -16.14 1.51 -5.33
N SER A 95 -15.88 0.33 -5.89
CA SER A 95 -16.11 -0.91 -5.15
C SER A 95 -14.99 -1.23 -4.16
N VAL A 96 -13.88 -0.48 -4.18
CA VAL A 96 -12.79 -0.68 -3.22
C VAL A 96 -13.23 -0.22 -1.84
N ASP A 97 -13.21 -1.13 -0.89
CA ASP A 97 -13.63 -0.86 0.50
C ASP A 97 -12.45 -0.60 1.42
N VAL A 98 -11.34 -1.28 1.16
CA VAL A 98 -10.15 -1.23 2.02
C VAL A 98 -8.94 -0.84 1.19
N VAL A 99 -8.18 0.13 1.69
CA VAL A 99 -6.91 0.52 1.07
C VAL A 99 -5.80 0.13 2.04
N CYS A 100 -4.91 -0.73 1.57
CA CYS A 100 -3.74 -1.14 2.34
C CYS A 100 -2.54 -0.37 1.84
N ILE A 101 -1.87 0.33 2.74
CA ILE A 101 -0.68 1.11 2.39
C ILE A 101 0.50 0.58 3.21
N ALA A 102 1.50 0.04 2.52
CA ALA A 102 2.68 -0.51 3.17
C ALA A 102 3.80 0.52 3.12
N THR A 103 4.05 1.17 4.24
CA THR A 103 5.06 2.20 4.39
C THR A 103 5.33 2.46 5.86
N SER A 104 6.49 3.06 6.14
CA SER A 104 6.81 3.53 7.50
C SER A 104 7.00 5.05 7.54
N ASP A 105 6.62 5.75 6.48
CA ASP A 105 6.86 7.19 6.35
C ASP A 105 5.64 8.00 6.80
N LYS A 106 5.87 8.93 7.72
CA LYS A 106 4.81 9.81 8.22
C LYS A 106 4.16 10.67 7.13
N GLY A 107 4.84 10.84 5.99
CA GLY A 107 4.32 11.64 4.88
C GLY A 107 2.99 11.15 4.32
N TYR A 108 2.59 9.92 4.64
CA TYR A 108 1.31 9.37 4.18
C TYR A 108 0.14 9.69 5.12
N THR A 109 0.41 10.32 6.26
CA THR A 109 -0.63 10.56 7.26
C THR A 109 -1.84 11.30 6.72
N ASP A 110 -1.60 12.38 5.97
CA ASP A 110 -2.71 13.17 5.42
C ASP A 110 -3.53 12.39 4.40
N THR A 111 -2.86 11.60 3.57
CA THR A 111 -3.55 10.76 2.58
C THR A 111 -4.45 9.74 3.28
N VAL A 112 -3.94 9.13 4.34
CA VAL A 112 -4.72 8.17 5.13
C VAL A 112 -5.95 8.83 5.71
N LYS A 113 -5.78 10.02 6.30
CA LYS A 113 -6.91 10.75 6.90
C LYS A 113 -7.96 11.10 5.85
N GLU A 114 -7.53 11.51 4.67
CA GLU A 114 -8.46 11.85 3.60
C GLU A 114 -9.26 10.64 3.12
N LEU A 115 -8.61 9.50 2.97
CA LEU A 115 -9.29 8.26 2.56
C LEU A 115 -10.32 7.86 3.59
N ARG A 116 -10.00 7.99 4.86
CA ARG A 116 -10.95 7.67 5.92
C ARG A 116 -12.13 8.61 5.92
N ARG A 117 -11.91 9.89 5.60
CA ARG A 117 -13.01 10.85 5.47
C ARG A 117 -13.96 10.47 4.35
N GLN A 118 -13.43 9.81 3.32
CA GLN A 118 -14.24 9.33 2.20
C GLN A 118 -14.93 8.00 2.50
N GLY A 119 -14.82 7.51 3.73
CA GLY A 119 -15.50 6.29 4.15
C GLY A 119 -14.73 5.00 3.90
N LYS A 120 -13.47 5.10 3.50
CA LYS A 120 -12.68 3.90 3.26
C LYS A 120 -11.98 3.44 4.54
N LYS A 121 -11.84 2.12 4.67
CA LYS A 121 -11.00 1.56 5.72
C LYS A 121 -9.56 1.62 5.22
N VAL A 122 -8.65 2.14 6.04
CA VAL A 122 -7.24 2.21 5.66
C VAL A 122 -6.43 1.34 6.61
N VAL A 123 -5.75 0.36 6.05
CA VAL A 123 -4.88 -0.54 6.79
C VAL A 123 -3.43 -0.16 6.52
N GLY A 124 -2.74 0.26 7.56
CA GLY A 124 -1.31 0.57 7.46
C GLY A 124 -0.51 -0.68 7.75
N ILE A 125 0.55 -0.89 7.00
CA ILE A 125 1.46 -2.02 7.20
C ILE A 125 2.87 -1.42 7.19
N GLY A 126 3.57 -1.53 8.30
CA GLY A 126 4.89 -0.90 8.37
C GLY A 126 5.78 -1.53 9.40
N GLU A 127 7.02 -1.07 9.41
CA GLU A 127 8.02 -1.57 10.32
C GLU A 127 7.93 -0.85 11.65
N LYS A 128 8.69 -1.34 12.63
CA LYS A 128 8.67 -0.79 13.99
C LYS A 128 8.90 0.72 14.04
N LYS A 129 9.68 1.25 13.11
CA LYS A 129 10.03 2.67 13.07
C LYS A 129 8.89 3.59 12.61
N ALA A 130 7.77 3.04 12.16
CA ALA A 130 6.64 3.85 11.70
C ALA A 130 6.17 4.77 12.83
N PRO A 131 6.02 6.08 12.56
CA PRO A 131 5.67 7.02 13.61
C PRO A 131 4.24 6.88 14.12
N LYS A 132 4.05 7.32 15.34
CA LYS A 132 2.75 7.22 16.01
C LYS A 132 1.65 7.92 15.22
N GLU A 133 1.93 9.07 14.63
CA GLU A 133 0.90 9.80 13.90
C GLU A 133 0.36 9.01 12.71
N LEU A 134 1.23 8.27 12.03
CA LEU A 134 0.78 7.41 10.93
C LEU A 134 -0.05 6.25 11.44
N ARG A 135 0.44 5.60 12.50
CA ARG A 135 -0.27 4.47 13.09
C ARG A 135 -1.67 4.86 13.56
N ASP A 136 -1.76 6.00 14.22
CA ASP A 136 -3.03 6.47 14.77
C ASP A 136 -4.01 6.92 13.70
N ALA A 137 -3.50 7.39 12.57
CA ALA A 137 -4.36 7.83 11.47
C ALA A 137 -5.07 6.67 10.78
N CYS A 138 -4.43 5.50 10.75
CA CYS A 138 -4.99 4.33 10.08
C CYS A 138 -6.15 3.73 10.85
N SER A 139 -7.05 3.07 10.14
CA SER A 139 -8.14 2.31 10.78
C SER A 139 -7.56 1.16 11.58
N GLU A 140 -6.53 0.51 11.02
CA GLU A 140 -5.74 -0.52 11.68
C GLU A 140 -4.30 -0.38 11.20
N PHE A 141 -3.35 -0.72 12.06
CA PHE A 141 -1.95 -0.73 11.68
C PHE A 141 -1.31 -2.05 12.10
N PHE A 142 -0.63 -2.68 11.15
CA PHE A 142 0.06 -3.94 11.38
C PHE A 142 1.56 -3.70 11.33
N GLU A 143 2.24 -4.01 12.42
CA GLU A 143 3.69 -3.91 12.47
C GLU A 143 4.30 -5.21 11.95
N ILE A 144 5.19 -5.11 10.97
CA ILE A 144 5.88 -6.28 10.43
C ILE A 144 7.30 -6.33 10.98
N LYS A 145 7.83 -7.54 11.08
CA LYS A 145 9.16 -7.77 11.68
C LYS A 145 10.19 -8.16 10.66
#